data_8fa1028c58f050284f84a37974ea7cee
#
_entry.id   8fa1028c58f050284f84a37974ea7cee
#
_cell.length_a   1.000
_cell.length_b   1.000
_cell.length_c   1.000
_cell.angle_alpha   90.00
_cell.angle_beta   90.00
_cell.angle_gamma   90.00
#
_symmetry.space_group_name_H-M   'P 1'
#
loop_
_entity.id
_entity.type
_entity.pdbx_description
1 polymer ?
#
loop_
_entity_poly.entity_id
_entity_poly.type
_entity_poly.pdbx_seq_one_letter_code
_entity_poly.pdbx_strand_id
1 'polypeptide(L)'
;ASDVYKRQPVPTAGPGQVLVKIKRIGICGSDIHVYHGKHPYTKYPVTQGHEVSGQVAALGEGVTQFQVGQRVTIEPQVYCGECYPCTHGKYNLCENLKVMGFQTTGTASEYFAVDASKVTALPAGMSYDEGAMLEPLAVTVHAARRAGDVAGKKVCVLGCGPIGILLVQSLKAFGAAEVMATDISDYRLELARTCGADYAVNTKTRPFGAALTECFGPDKADIIYDCAGNDTTMDQAIQNARKGSVIILVAVYAGLAHCDLAKLNDSELDLNTTMMYRHEDYVDAIRFVREGMVQLQPLMSRHFAFTDYLAAYEYIDTHQETTMKVLIDVDPSDD
;
A
#
# COMPACT_ATOMS: atom_id res chain seq x y z
N ALA A 1 23.07 14.58 -6.65
CA ALA A 1 23.33 13.42 -7.50
C ALA A 1 22.92 12.17 -6.70
N SER A 2 21.98 11.39 -7.21
CA SER A 2 21.63 10.11 -6.65
C SER A 2 22.77 9.12 -6.88
N ASP A 3 23.42 8.67 -5.82
CA ASP A 3 24.43 7.62 -5.87
C ASP A 3 23.68 6.28 -5.77
N VAL A 4 23.35 5.72 -6.93
CA VAL A 4 22.35 4.66 -7.04
C VAL A 4 22.92 3.27 -6.79
N TYR A 5 24.24 3.07 -6.90
CA TYR A 5 24.87 1.78 -6.70
C TYR A 5 26.20 1.90 -5.98
N LYS A 6 26.34 1.26 -4.82
CA LYS A 6 27.60 1.20 -4.05
C LYS A 6 27.91 -0.22 -3.65
N ARG A 7 29.18 -0.61 -3.79
CA ARG A 7 29.66 -1.87 -3.20
C ARG A 7 29.91 -1.66 -1.71
N GLN A 8 29.29 -2.49 -0.89
CA GLN A 8 29.45 -2.52 0.56
C GLN A 8 29.73 -3.95 1.00
N PRO A 9 30.38 -4.15 2.16
CA PRO A 9 30.46 -5.48 2.76
C PRO A 9 29.07 -6.04 3.01
N VAL A 10 28.89 -7.35 2.78
CA VAL A 10 27.65 -8.04 3.15
C VAL A 10 27.49 -7.96 4.67
N PRO A 11 26.34 -7.48 5.16
CA PRO A 11 26.11 -7.40 6.60
C PRO A 11 26.01 -8.79 7.23
N THR A 12 26.25 -8.88 8.53
CA THR A 12 26.04 -10.11 9.31
C THR A 12 24.78 -9.95 10.16
N ALA A 13 24.05 -11.05 10.37
CA ALA A 13 22.92 -11.07 11.30
C ALA A 13 23.46 -11.01 12.75
N GLY A 14 23.12 -9.97 13.49
CA GLY A 14 23.36 -9.87 14.92
C GLY A 14 22.39 -10.76 15.73
N PRO A 15 22.53 -10.83 17.08
CA PRO A 15 21.58 -11.53 17.92
C PRO A 15 20.14 -11.03 17.68
N GLY A 16 19.17 -11.96 17.54
CA GLY A 16 17.77 -11.65 17.26
C GLY A 16 17.48 -11.17 15.84
N GLN A 17 18.47 -11.12 14.94
CA GLN A 17 18.30 -10.65 13.57
C GLN A 17 18.28 -11.79 12.55
N VAL A 18 17.69 -11.50 11.40
CA VAL A 18 17.73 -12.31 10.19
C VAL A 18 18.49 -11.55 9.11
N LEU A 19 19.41 -12.20 8.42
CA LEU A 19 19.98 -11.70 7.18
C LEU A 19 19.09 -12.17 6.03
N VAL A 20 18.50 -11.23 5.32
CA VAL A 20 17.65 -11.52 4.16
C VAL A 20 18.41 -11.18 2.88
N LYS A 21 18.52 -12.16 1.98
CA LYS A 21 18.91 -11.94 0.58
C LYS A 21 17.69 -11.39 -0.15
N ILE A 22 17.77 -10.14 -0.56
CA ILE A 22 16.64 -9.45 -1.21
C ILE A 22 16.51 -9.99 -2.64
N LYS A 23 15.27 -10.28 -3.03
CA LYS A 23 14.92 -10.77 -4.38
C LYS A 23 14.15 -9.74 -5.17
N ARG A 24 13.14 -9.12 -4.56
CA ARG A 24 12.27 -8.13 -5.21
C ARG A 24 12.07 -6.91 -4.31
N ILE A 25 11.98 -5.75 -4.96
CA ILE A 25 11.64 -4.48 -4.30
C ILE A 25 10.57 -3.79 -5.14
N GLY A 26 9.42 -3.45 -4.53
CA GLY A 26 8.40 -2.61 -5.14
C GLY A 26 8.78 -1.13 -5.01
N ILE A 27 8.48 -0.34 -6.04
CA ILE A 27 8.61 1.12 -5.98
C ILE A 27 7.24 1.72 -5.64
N CYS A 28 7.18 2.44 -4.52
CA CYS A 28 6.02 3.17 -4.06
C CYS A 28 6.01 4.62 -4.61
N GLY A 29 4.84 5.23 -4.70
CA GLY A 29 4.72 6.66 -4.98
C GLY A 29 5.47 7.54 -3.97
N SER A 30 5.56 7.11 -2.71
CA SER A 30 6.34 7.79 -1.68
C SER A 30 7.84 7.76 -1.96
N ASP A 31 8.38 6.69 -2.58
CA ASP A 31 9.78 6.63 -3.00
C ASP A 31 10.07 7.68 -4.10
N ILE A 32 9.12 7.88 -5.01
CA ILE A 32 9.21 8.95 -6.03
C ILE A 32 9.23 10.33 -5.37
N HIS A 33 8.42 10.55 -4.34
CA HIS A 33 8.46 11.81 -3.58
C HIS A 33 9.80 12.01 -2.86
N VAL A 34 10.39 10.94 -2.30
CA VAL A 34 11.74 11.00 -1.73
C VAL A 34 12.78 11.34 -2.80
N TYR A 35 12.75 10.65 -3.94
CA TYR A 35 13.66 10.90 -5.05
C TYR A 35 13.62 12.36 -5.52
N HIS A 36 12.44 12.97 -5.59
CA HIS A 36 12.27 14.38 -5.96
C HIS A 36 12.50 15.37 -4.82
N GLY A 37 12.88 14.92 -3.63
CA GLY A 37 13.10 15.80 -2.47
C GLY A 37 11.81 16.42 -1.89
N LYS A 38 10.65 15.81 -2.17
CA LYS A 38 9.32 16.31 -1.78
C LYS A 38 8.73 15.59 -0.57
N HIS A 39 9.35 14.51 -0.09
CA HIS A 39 8.83 13.76 1.05
C HIS A 39 9.06 14.54 2.36
N PRO A 40 7.99 14.88 3.13
CA PRO A 40 8.10 15.85 4.22
C PRO A 40 8.89 15.35 5.44
N TYR A 41 9.02 14.02 5.61
CA TYR A 41 9.61 13.42 6.82
C TYR A 41 10.94 12.70 6.57
N THR A 42 11.46 12.74 5.34
CA THR A 42 12.72 12.06 5.01
C THR A 42 13.91 13.00 5.10
N LYS A 43 14.97 12.55 5.77
CA LYS A 43 16.28 13.23 5.81
C LYS A 43 17.25 12.54 4.87
N TYR A 44 18.04 13.32 4.15
CA TYR A 44 19.02 12.81 3.19
C TYR A 44 20.44 12.81 3.78
N PRO A 45 21.30 11.84 3.42
CA PRO A 45 21.05 10.73 2.49
C PRO A 45 20.22 9.62 3.12
N VAL A 46 19.45 8.88 2.30
CA VAL A 46 18.68 7.70 2.72
C VAL A 46 18.76 6.60 1.65
N THR A 47 18.94 5.36 2.06
CA THR A 47 18.70 4.20 1.21
C THR A 47 17.21 3.89 1.23
N GLN A 48 16.58 3.83 0.05
CA GLN A 48 15.15 3.57 -0.09
C GLN A 48 14.79 2.07 -0.05
N GLY A 49 13.55 1.74 -0.35
CA GLY A 49 13.01 0.38 -0.41
C GLY A 49 12.33 -0.03 0.91
N HIS A 50 11.03 -0.34 0.80
CA HIS A 50 10.18 -0.76 1.93
C HIS A 50 9.13 -1.80 1.53
N GLU A 51 8.83 -1.96 0.26
CA GLU A 51 8.00 -3.02 -0.29
C GLU A 51 8.94 -4.14 -0.78
N VAL A 52 9.13 -5.21 -0.02
CA VAL A 52 10.25 -6.11 -0.28
C VAL A 52 9.91 -7.57 -0.02
N SER A 53 10.54 -8.44 -0.79
CA SER A 53 10.58 -9.88 -0.54
C SER A 53 11.98 -10.44 -0.76
N GLY A 54 12.28 -11.56 -0.13
CA GLY A 54 13.56 -12.17 -0.23
C GLY A 54 13.60 -13.55 0.41
N GLN A 55 14.83 -14.01 0.66
CA GLN A 55 15.10 -15.32 1.22
C GLN A 55 16.03 -15.18 2.42
N VAL A 56 15.78 -15.94 3.48
CA VAL A 56 16.65 -16.00 4.65
C VAL A 56 18.00 -16.54 4.23
N ALA A 57 19.06 -15.74 4.35
CA ALA A 57 20.44 -16.10 4.04
C ALA A 57 21.22 -16.57 5.28
N ALA A 58 20.95 -15.97 6.45
CA ALA A 58 21.55 -16.37 7.72
C ALA A 58 20.66 -15.97 8.90
N LEU A 59 20.84 -16.65 10.02
CA LEU A 59 20.12 -16.40 11.26
C LEU A 59 21.11 -15.94 12.33
N GLY A 60 20.78 -14.89 13.06
CA GLY A 60 21.49 -14.46 14.24
C GLY A 60 21.19 -15.33 15.46
N GLU A 61 21.99 -15.17 16.50
CA GLU A 61 21.83 -15.90 17.75
C GLU A 61 20.40 -15.67 18.32
N GLY A 62 19.76 -16.75 18.78
CA GLY A 62 18.44 -16.75 19.39
C GLY A 62 17.27 -16.76 18.39
N VAL A 63 17.50 -16.71 17.09
CA VAL A 63 16.43 -16.81 16.08
C VAL A 63 16.16 -18.28 15.75
N THR A 64 14.97 -18.77 16.12
CA THR A 64 14.56 -20.18 15.94
C THR A 64 13.30 -20.35 15.05
N GLN A 65 12.59 -19.25 14.77
CA GLN A 65 11.30 -19.28 14.05
C GLN A 65 11.46 -19.28 12.50
N PHE A 66 12.66 -19.15 11.99
CA PHE A 66 12.98 -19.18 10.56
C PHE A 66 14.01 -20.23 10.21
N GLN A 67 14.12 -20.55 8.92
CA GLN A 67 15.14 -21.44 8.36
C GLN A 67 15.87 -20.73 7.21
N VAL A 68 17.17 -21.02 7.03
CA VAL A 68 17.92 -20.57 5.87
C VAL A 68 17.26 -21.13 4.60
N GLY A 69 17.09 -20.29 3.59
CA GLY A 69 16.38 -20.63 2.37
C GLY A 69 14.87 -20.32 2.39
N GLN A 70 14.30 -19.99 3.55
CA GLN A 70 12.87 -19.65 3.66
C GLN A 70 12.56 -18.34 2.96
N ARG A 71 11.47 -18.32 2.16
CA ARG A 71 10.96 -17.10 1.53
C ARG A 71 10.26 -16.21 2.56
N VAL A 72 10.54 -14.92 2.51
CA VAL A 72 10.05 -13.96 3.51
C VAL A 72 9.77 -12.60 2.87
N THR A 73 8.94 -11.80 3.56
CA THR A 73 8.78 -10.36 3.37
C THR A 73 9.19 -9.64 4.66
N ILE A 74 9.41 -8.33 4.59
CA ILE A 74 9.80 -7.49 5.72
C ILE A 74 8.73 -6.43 5.96
N GLU A 75 8.25 -6.31 7.19
CA GLU A 75 7.37 -5.23 7.63
C GLU A 75 8.23 -4.01 8.00
N PRO A 76 8.19 -2.92 7.20
CA PRO A 76 9.19 -1.85 7.30
C PRO A 76 9.00 -0.90 8.48
N GLN A 77 7.98 -1.09 9.32
CA GLN A 77 7.68 -0.24 10.46
C GLN A 77 8.65 -0.47 11.62
N VAL A 78 9.24 0.62 12.13
CA VAL A 78 10.08 0.62 13.33
C VAL A 78 9.39 1.50 14.38
N TYR A 79 8.84 0.89 15.40
CA TYR A 79 8.09 1.54 16.49
C TYR A 79 8.78 1.35 17.84
N CYS A 80 8.52 2.25 18.79
CA CYS A 80 9.25 2.27 20.08
C CYS A 80 8.77 1.20 21.08
N GLY A 81 7.52 0.73 20.97
CA GLY A 81 6.95 -0.25 21.90
C GLY A 81 6.44 0.30 23.23
N GLU A 82 6.74 1.55 23.60
CA GLU A 82 6.50 2.10 24.94
C GLU A 82 5.53 3.29 24.97
N CYS A 83 5.32 4.02 23.87
CA CYS A 83 4.39 5.15 23.82
C CYS A 83 2.93 4.69 23.91
N TYR A 84 2.01 5.63 24.19
CA TYR A 84 0.59 5.32 24.38
C TYR A 84 -0.01 4.49 23.23
N PRO A 85 0.12 4.86 21.95
CA PRO A 85 -0.38 4.02 20.86
C PRO A 85 0.22 2.61 20.86
N CYS A 86 1.53 2.46 21.08
CA CYS A 86 2.19 1.16 21.10
C CYS A 86 1.64 0.23 22.18
N THR A 87 1.51 0.73 23.41
CA THR A 87 1.03 -0.05 24.56
C THR A 87 -0.49 -0.35 24.50
N HIS A 88 -1.22 0.32 23.57
CA HIS A 88 -2.65 0.10 23.32
C HIS A 88 -2.93 -0.59 21.97
N GLY A 89 -1.96 -1.34 21.42
CA GLY A 89 -2.13 -2.14 20.21
C GLY A 89 -2.27 -1.33 18.91
N LYS A 90 -1.92 -0.04 18.94
CA LYS A 90 -1.95 0.87 17.78
C LYS A 90 -0.54 1.31 17.38
N TYR A 91 0.41 0.38 17.36
CA TYR A 91 1.82 0.68 17.10
C TYR A 91 2.08 1.27 15.70
N ASN A 92 1.17 1.07 14.75
CA ASN A 92 1.16 1.78 13.46
C ASN A 92 1.01 3.31 13.63
N LEU A 93 0.58 3.79 14.79
CA LEU A 93 0.45 5.20 15.19
C LEU A 93 1.51 5.60 16.22
N CYS A 94 2.64 4.88 16.28
CA CYS A 94 3.72 5.17 17.23
C CYS A 94 4.16 6.63 17.13
N GLU A 95 4.31 7.33 18.28
CA GLU A 95 4.75 8.72 18.32
C GLU A 95 6.18 8.91 17.74
N ASN A 96 6.99 7.85 17.78
CA ASN A 96 8.34 7.81 17.21
C ASN A 96 8.43 6.87 16.01
N LEU A 97 7.33 6.71 15.25
CA LEU A 97 7.29 5.82 14.11
C LEU A 97 8.36 6.19 13.09
N LYS A 98 9.14 5.19 12.71
CA LYS A 98 10.06 5.29 11.58
C LYS A 98 9.71 4.19 10.58
N VAL A 99 10.00 4.45 9.32
CA VAL A 99 9.80 3.47 8.25
C VAL A 99 11.13 3.28 7.54
N MET A 100 11.50 2.03 7.29
CA MET A 100 12.65 1.68 6.47
C MET A 100 12.49 2.32 5.09
N GLY A 101 13.56 2.92 4.59
CA GLY A 101 13.53 3.66 3.32
C GLY A 101 13.17 5.14 3.42
N PHE A 102 12.75 5.62 4.60
CA PHE A 102 12.38 7.03 4.82
C PHE A 102 13.14 7.66 6.00
N GLN A 103 12.94 7.17 7.21
CA GLN A 103 13.60 7.68 8.42
C GLN A 103 14.72 6.76 8.90
N THR A 104 14.78 5.53 8.42
CA THR A 104 15.89 4.59 8.62
C THR A 104 16.33 4.02 7.29
N THR A 105 17.48 3.33 7.27
CA THR A 105 17.98 2.63 6.09
C THR A 105 16.94 1.66 5.56
N GLY A 106 16.64 1.73 4.27
CA GLY A 106 15.73 0.84 3.57
C GLY A 106 16.44 -0.38 2.97
N THR A 107 15.66 -1.20 2.30
CA THR A 107 16.02 -2.54 1.83
C THR A 107 16.63 -2.57 0.42
N ALA A 108 16.89 -1.41 -0.22
CA ALA A 108 17.49 -1.37 -1.56
C ALA A 108 18.97 -1.78 -1.55
N SER A 109 19.19 -3.06 -1.32
CA SER A 109 20.49 -3.73 -1.26
C SER A 109 20.32 -5.21 -1.58
N GLU A 110 21.42 -5.91 -1.91
CA GLU A 110 21.39 -7.36 -2.17
C GLU A 110 21.14 -8.17 -0.88
N TYR A 111 21.60 -7.64 0.27
CA TYR A 111 21.41 -8.27 1.59
C TYR A 111 21.03 -7.22 2.61
N PHE A 112 20.09 -7.56 3.47
CA PHE A 112 19.61 -6.68 4.53
C PHE A 112 19.48 -7.45 5.85
N ALA A 113 20.16 -6.95 6.91
CA ALA A 113 20.02 -7.51 8.25
C ALA A 113 18.90 -6.76 8.99
N VAL A 114 17.94 -7.48 9.53
CA VAL A 114 16.74 -6.93 10.15
C VAL A 114 16.33 -7.76 11.38
N ASP A 115 15.71 -7.10 12.35
CA ASP A 115 15.10 -7.76 13.51
C ASP A 115 14.10 -8.85 13.05
N ALA A 116 14.22 -10.04 13.62
CA ALA A 116 13.37 -11.18 13.28
C ALA A 116 11.86 -10.92 13.50
N SER A 117 11.51 -10.00 14.40
CA SER A 117 10.11 -9.58 14.62
C SER A 117 9.51 -8.78 13.46
N LYS A 118 10.33 -8.31 12.51
CA LYS A 118 9.91 -7.60 11.30
C LYS A 118 9.79 -8.49 10.07
N VAL A 119 10.15 -9.77 10.22
CA VAL A 119 10.16 -10.72 9.12
C VAL A 119 8.91 -11.59 9.16
N THR A 120 8.24 -11.71 8.05
CA THR A 120 7.05 -12.57 7.89
C THR A 120 7.31 -13.62 6.81
N ALA A 121 7.07 -14.89 7.15
CA ALA A 121 7.24 -16.01 6.24
C ALA A 121 6.21 -15.97 5.10
N LEU A 122 6.65 -16.19 3.87
CA LEU A 122 5.77 -16.37 2.73
C LEU A 122 5.33 -17.83 2.63
N PRO A 123 4.05 -18.09 2.32
CA PRO A 123 3.56 -19.46 2.07
C PRO A 123 4.29 -20.12 0.89
N ALA A 124 4.34 -21.44 0.89
CA ALA A 124 4.81 -22.20 -0.25
C ALA A 124 3.98 -21.86 -1.51
N GLY A 125 4.65 -21.63 -2.63
CA GLY A 125 4.03 -21.25 -3.90
C GLY A 125 3.80 -19.76 -4.12
N MET A 126 3.92 -18.91 -3.09
CA MET A 126 3.88 -17.45 -3.26
C MET A 126 5.18 -16.98 -3.89
N SER A 127 5.09 -16.21 -4.97
CA SER A 127 6.24 -15.65 -5.67
C SER A 127 6.91 -14.51 -4.86
N TYR A 128 8.13 -14.15 -5.23
CA TYR A 128 8.78 -12.97 -4.65
C TYR A 128 8.09 -11.67 -5.07
N ASP A 129 7.53 -11.63 -6.27
CA ASP A 129 6.75 -10.48 -6.75
C ASP A 129 5.52 -10.26 -5.87
N GLU A 130 4.76 -11.32 -5.61
CA GLU A 130 3.62 -11.26 -4.68
C GLU A 130 4.07 -10.86 -3.28
N GLY A 131 5.18 -11.42 -2.80
CA GLY A 131 5.77 -11.09 -1.50
C GLY A 131 6.12 -9.62 -1.33
N ALA A 132 6.66 -8.96 -2.36
CA ALA A 132 6.94 -7.53 -2.37
C ALA A 132 5.66 -6.67 -2.39
N MET A 133 4.59 -7.19 -2.97
CA MET A 133 3.29 -6.50 -3.05
C MET A 133 2.42 -6.65 -1.78
N LEU A 134 2.84 -7.45 -0.81
CA LEU A 134 2.09 -7.62 0.45
C LEU A 134 2.06 -6.33 1.28
N GLU A 135 3.12 -5.52 1.21
CA GLU A 135 3.17 -4.26 1.95
C GLU A 135 2.04 -3.31 1.53
N PRO A 136 1.91 -2.90 0.25
CA PRO A 136 0.82 -2.04 -0.18
C PRO A 136 -0.56 -2.71 -0.05
N LEU A 137 -0.65 -4.05 -0.14
CA LEU A 137 -1.90 -4.76 0.11
C LEU A 137 -2.31 -4.66 1.58
N ALA A 138 -1.38 -4.78 2.54
CA ALA A 138 -1.67 -4.63 3.97
C ALA A 138 -2.22 -3.22 4.29
N VAL A 139 -1.74 -2.17 3.61
CA VAL A 139 -2.31 -0.81 3.71
C VAL A 139 -3.80 -0.82 3.37
N THR A 140 -4.21 -1.52 2.31
CA THR A 140 -5.61 -1.54 1.87
C THR A 140 -6.49 -2.45 2.73
N VAL A 141 -5.94 -3.55 3.25
CA VAL A 141 -6.60 -4.39 4.26
C VAL A 141 -6.90 -3.56 5.52
N HIS A 142 -5.92 -2.79 5.98
CA HIS A 142 -6.11 -1.89 7.12
C HIS A 142 -7.15 -0.81 6.83
N ALA A 143 -7.08 -0.17 5.66
CA ALA A 143 -8.04 0.85 5.24
C ALA A 143 -9.48 0.29 5.21
N ALA A 144 -9.69 -0.92 4.68
CA ALA A 144 -10.99 -1.58 4.68
C ALA A 144 -11.53 -1.74 6.10
N ARG A 145 -10.71 -2.20 7.06
CA ARG A 145 -11.08 -2.36 8.47
C ARG A 145 -11.43 -1.05 9.18
N ARG A 146 -10.90 0.09 8.70
CA ARG A 146 -11.20 1.40 9.30
C ARG A 146 -12.65 1.83 9.16
N ALA A 147 -13.39 1.27 8.23
CA ALA A 147 -14.84 1.50 8.08
C ALA A 147 -15.71 0.55 8.94
N GLY A 148 -15.11 -0.38 9.67
CA GLY A 148 -15.82 -1.43 10.38
C GLY A 148 -16.18 -2.60 9.47
N ASP A 149 -17.38 -3.18 9.65
CA ASP A 149 -17.84 -4.28 8.81
C ASP A 149 -18.31 -3.78 7.44
N VAL A 150 -17.65 -4.25 6.40
CA VAL A 150 -17.96 -3.92 5.00
C VAL A 150 -18.79 -5.01 4.29
N ALA A 151 -19.01 -6.16 4.95
CA ALA A 151 -19.76 -7.25 4.35
C ALA A 151 -21.20 -6.80 4.00
N GLY A 152 -21.63 -7.11 2.77
CA GLY A 152 -22.94 -6.73 2.26
C GLY A 152 -23.14 -5.23 1.97
N LYS A 153 -22.09 -4.39 2.10
CA LYS A 153 -22.16 -2.94 1.87
C LYS A 153 -21.93 -2.57 0.41
N LYS A 154 -22.50 -1.43 0.00
CA LYS A 154 -22.20 -0.73 -1.25
C LYS A 154 -21.09 0.26 -1.00
N VAL A 155 -19.97 0.09 -1.68
CA VAL A 155 -18.74 0.83 -1.40
C VAL A 155 -18.26 1.56 -2.64
N CYS A 156 -17.80 2.80 -2.47
CA CYS A 156 -17.19 3.59 -3.54
C CYS A 156 -15.71 3.85 -3.23
N VAL A 157 -14.83 3.67 -4.23
CA VAL A 157 -13.40 3.98 -4.17
C VAL A 157 -13.09 5.08 -5.17
N LEU A 158 -12.62 6.23 -4.67
CA LEU A 158 -12.18 7.38 -5.47
C LEU A 158 -10.68 7.27 -5.72
N GLY A 159 -10.30 7.14 -7.01
CA GLY A 159 -8.92 6.94 -7.46
C GLY A 159 -8.55 5.47 -7.61
N CYS A 160 -8.20 5.08 -8.83
CA CYS A 160 -7.80 3.72 -9.23
C CYS A 160 -6.27 3.61 -9.45
N GLY A 161 -5.47 4.29 -8.62
CA GLY A 161 -4.04 4.01 -8.50
C GLY A 161 -3.80 2.62 -7.86
N PRO A 162 -2.53 2.22 -7.63
CA PRO A 162 -2.22 0.92 -7.03
C PRO A 162 -3.01 0.65 -5.74
N ILE A 163 -3.05 1.62 -4.84
CA ILE A 163 -3.80 1.51 -3.57
C ILE A 163 -5.30 1.39 -3.81
N GLY A 164 -5.88 2.19 -4.72
CA GLY A 164 -7.32 2.11 -4.99
C GLY A 164 -7.74 0.75 -5.55
N ILE A 165 -6.98 0.17 -6.48
CA ILE A 165 -7.29 -1.15 -7.06
C ILE A 165 -7.05 -2.28 -6.05
N LEU A 166 -5.99 -2.22 -5.23
CA LEU A 166 -5.80 -3.17 -4.13
C LEU A 166 -6.92 -3.07 -3.11
N LEU A 167 -7.42 -1.85 -2.84
CA LEU A 167 -8.56 -1.65 -1.94
C LEU A 167 -9.86 -2.22 -2.51
N VAL A 168 -10.13 -2.06 -3.82
CA VAL A 168 -11.27 -2.71 -4.49
C VAL A 168 -11.26 -4.22 -4.22
N GLN A 169 -10.11 -4.87 -4.42
CA GLN A 169 -9.97 -6.31 -4.18
C GLN A 169 -10.10 -6.66 -2.69
N SER A 170 -9.49 -5.89 -1.80
CA SER A 170 -9.60 -6.10 -0.35
C SER A 170 -11.05 -6.00 0.13
N LEU A 171 -11.81 -5.03 -0.38
CA LEU A 171 -13.24 -4.85 -0.06
C LEU A 171 -14.08 -6.05 -0.54
N LYS A 172 -13.81 -6.55 -1.76
CA LYS A 172 -14.46 -7.76 -2.27
C LYS A 172 -14.08 -8.99 -1.41
N ALA A 173 -12.82 -9.11 -0.99
CA ALA A 173 -12.36 -10.18 -0.12
C ALA A 173 -13.01 -10.15 1.28
N PHE A 174 -13.34 -8.96 1.78
CA PHE A 174 -14.13 -8.77 3.01
C PHE A 174 -15.64 -8.87 2.80
N GLY A 175 -16.12 -9.17 1.58
CA GLY A 175 -17.53 -9.45 1.30
C GLY A 175 -18.39 -8.22 1.00
N ALA A 176 -17.80 -7.09 0.56
CA ALA A 176 -18.58 -5.97 0.04
C ALA A 176 -19.52 -6.45 -1.09
N ALA A 177 -20.79 -6.05 -1.04
CA ALA A 177 -21.79 -6.50 -2.00
C ALA A 177 -21.50 -5.93 -3.39
N GLU A 178 -21.32 -4.62 -3.46
CA GLU A 178 -21.03 -3.90 -4.70
C GLU A 178 -19.90 -2.89 -4.46
N VAL A 179 -18.93 -2.82 -5.39
CA VAL A 179 -17.81 -1.87 -5.34
C VAL A 179 -17.80 -1.04 -6.63
N MET A 180 -17.96 0.27 -6.47
CA MET A 180 -17.77 1.24 -7.55
C MET A 180 -16.39 1.88 -7.43
N ALA A 181 -15.62 1.81 -8.51
CA ALA A 181 -14.34 2.49 -8.62
C ALA A 181 -14.45 3.70 -9.54
N THR A 182 -13.80 4.82 -9.20
CA THR A 182 -13.78 6.00 -10.04
C THR A 182 -12.37 6.50 -10.29
N ASP A 183 -12.11 6.96 -11.49
CA ASP A 183 -10.83 7.58 -11.88
C ASP A 183 -11.09 8.53 -13.08
N ILE A 184 -10.05 9.21 -13.49
CA ILE A 184 -10.03 10.03 -14.71
C ILE A 184 -9.30 9.34 -15.88
N SER A 185 -8.68 8.18 -15.63
CA SER A 185 -7.96 7.34 -16.59
C SER A 185 -8.78 6.11 -16.97
N ASP A 186 -9.12 5.97 -18.23
CA ASP A 186 -9.84 4.78 -18.74
C ASP A 186 -9.00 3.51 -18.60
N TYR A 187 -7.66 3.60 -18.72
CA TYR A 187 -6.75 2.49 -18.49
C TYR A 187 -6.89 1.92 -17.06
N ARG A 188 -6.87 2.81 -16.06
CA ARG A 188 -6.99 2.42 -14.65
C ARG A 188 -8.37 1.87 -14.32
N LEU A 189 -9.41 2.42 -14.95
CA LEU A 189 -10.78 1.94 -14.80
C LEU A 189 -10.98 0.54 -15.39
N GLU A 190 -10.36 0.23 -16.52
CA GLU A 190 -10.38 -1.11 -17.09
C GLU A 190 -9.67 -2.11 -16.18
N LEU A 191 -8.53 -1.72 -15.62
CA LEU A 191 -7.83 -2.54 -14.64
C LEU A 191 -8.66 -2.74 -13.36
N ALA A 192 -9.38 -1.71 -12.90
CA ALA A 192 -10.27 -1.85 -11.76
C ALA A 192 -11.41 -2.86 -12.02
N ARG A 193 -11.98 -2.90 -13.25
CA ARG A 193 -12.96 -3.92 -13.64
C ARG A 193 -12.34 -5.32 -13.62
N THR A 194 -11.15 -5.46 -14.22
CA THR A 194 -10.41 -6.72 -14.21
C THR A 194 -10.13 -7.23 -12.79
N CYS A 195 -9.91 -6.30 -11.86
CA CYS A 195 -9.67 -6.58 -10.45
C CYS A 195 -10.94 -6.62 -9.58
N GLY A 196 -12.13 -6.71 -10.16
CA GLY A 196 -13.35 -7.03 -9.44
C GLY A 196 -14.24 -5.84 -9.04
N ALA A 197 -14.00 -4.64 -9.57
CA ALA A 197 -14.96 -3.55 -9.44
C ALA A 197 -16.26 -3.87 -10.21
N ASP A 198 -17.41 -3.79 -9.54
CA ASP A 198 -18.71 -4.00 -10.18
C ASP A 198 -19.05 -2.85 -11.13
N TYR A 199 -18.62 -1.64 -10.77
CA TYR A 199 -18.78 -0.44 -11.59
C TYR A 199 -17.45 0.32 -11.67
N ALA A 200 -17.11 0.83 -12.85
CA ALA A 200 -15.94 1.69 -13.06
C ALA A 200 -16.34 2.91 -13.88
N VAL A 201 -16.18 4.10 -13.29
CA VAL A 201 -16.76 5.34 -13.79
C VAL A 201 -15.66 6.39 -13.99
N ASN A 202 -15.59 6.95 -15.21
CA ASN A 202 -14.71 8.08 -15.52
C ASN A 202 -15.39 9.40 -15.11
N THR A 203 -14.83 10.03 -14.06
CA THR A 203 -15.39 11.29 -13.51
C THR A 203 -15.07 12.54 -14.32
N LYS A 204 -14.23 12.44 -15.36
CA LYS A 204 -14.10 13.51 -16.36
C LYS A 204 -15.33 13.63 -17.26
N THR A 205 -15.99 12.52 -17.56
CA THR A 205 -17.09 12.45 -18.51
C THR A 205 -18.46 12.27 -17.86
N ARG A 206 -18.49 11.86 -16.59
CA ARG A 206 -19.72 11.55 -15.87
C ARG A 206 -19.69 12.16 -14.46
N PRO A 207 -20.63 13.03 -14.10
CA PRO A 207 -20.70 13.61 -12.76
C PRO A 207 -20.81 12.52 -11.68
N PHE A 208 -19.98 12.62 -10.64
CA PHE A 208 -19.85 11.62 -9.59
C PHE A 208 -21.18 11.30 -8.88
N GLY A 209 -21.95 12.33 -8.49
CA GLY A 209 -23.22 12.12 -7.80
C GLY A 209 -24.29 11.41 -8.66
N ALA A 210 -24.30 11.68 -9.98
CA ALA A 210 -25.17 10.98 -10.91
C ALA A 210 -24.77 9.51 -11.02
N ALA A 211 -23.47 9.24 -11.13
CA ALA A 211 -22.92 7.88 -11.20
C ALA A 211 -23.26 7.06 -9.93
N LEU A 212 -23.12 7.65 -8.73
CA LEU A 212 -23.49 6.99 -7.48
C LEU A 212 -24.97 6.54 -7.48
N THR A 213 -25.87 7.42 -7.90
CA THR A 213 -27.30 7.11 -7.93
C THR A 213 -27.65 6.08 -9.01
N GLU A 214 -26.99 6.13 -10.14
CA GLU A 214 -27.23 5.19 -11.24
C GLU A 214 -26.69 3.79 -10.90
N CYS A 215 -25.49 3.69 -10.28
CA CYS A 215 -24.90 2.40 -9.94
C CYS A 215 -25.56 1.77 -8.70
N PHE A 216 -25.84 2.56 -7.66
CA PHE A 216 -26.28 2.05 -6.36
C PHE A 216 -27.74 2.31 -6.03
N GLY A 217 -28.43 3.07 -6.87
CA GLY A 217 -29.80 3.52 -6.60
C GLY A 217 -29.85 4.77 -5.69
N PRO A 218 -31.06 5.16 -5.24
CA PRO A 218 -31.27 6.39 -4.46
C PRO A 218 -30.53 6.41 -3.12
N ASP A 219 -30.27 5.24 -2.55
CA ASP A 219 -29.57 5.11 -1.26
C ASP A 219 -28.04 5.28 -1.37
N LYS A 220 -27.50 5.34 -2.60
CA LYS A 220 -26.09 5.58 -2.88
C LYS A 220 -25.13 4.58 -2.17
N ALA A 221 -23.89 5.01 -1.85
CA ALA A 221 -22.91 4.20 -1.16
C ALA A 221 -23.08 4.25 0.38
N ASP A 222 -22.80 3.14 1.04
CA ASP A 222 -22.66 3.07 2.50
C ASP A 222 -21.34 3.67 2.97
N ILE A 223 -20.28 3.47 2.18
CA ILE A 223 -18.91 3.88 2.50
C ILE A 223 -18.24 4.44 1.24
N ILE A 224 -17.52 5.55 1.40
CA ILE A 224 -16.70 6.14 0.34
C ILE A 224 -15.24 6.19 0.82
N TYR A 225 -14.31 5.63 0.03
CA TYR A 225 -12.88 5.71 0.27
C TYR A 225 -12.23 6.69 -0.69
N ASP A 226 -11.44 7.66 -0.16
CA ASP A 226 -10.64 8.56 -0.99
C ASP A 226 -9.18 8.09 -1.04
N CYS A 227 -8.81 7.49 -2.18
CA CYS A 227 -7.46 7.06 -2.52
C CYS A 227 -6.74 8.04 -3.47
N ALA A 228 -7.41 9.10 -3.93
CA ALA A 228 -6.83 10.09 -4.84
C ALA A 228 -6.16 11.26 -4.12
N GLY A 229 -6.74 11.70 -2.99
CA GLY A 229 -6.13 12.66 -2.09
C GLY A 229 -5.99 14.08 -2.61
N ASN A 230 -7.07 14.65 -3.10
CA ASN A 230 -7.12 16.04 -3.50
C ASN A 230 -8.46 16.67 -3.13
N ASP A 231 -8.52 18.02 -3.12
CA ASP A 231 -9.72 18.76 -2.72
C ASP A 231 -10.95 18.38 -3.55
N THR A 232 -10.79 18.06 -4.83
CA THR A 232 -11.88 17.69 -5.72
C THR A 232 -12.52 16.36 -5.30
N THR A 233 -11.71 15.33 -5.01
CA THR A 233 -12.27 14.02 -4.61
C THR A 233 -12.87 14.05 -3.22
N MET A 234 -12.28 14.80 -2.30
CA MET A 234 -12.86 15.00 -0.97
C MET A 234 -14.19 15.75 -1.03
N ASP A 235 -14.28 16.83 -1.84
CA ASP A 235 -15.52 17.56 -2.06
C ASP A 235 -16.58 16.65 -2.71
N GLN A 236 -16.21 15.89 -3.74
CA GLN A 236 -17.09 14.90 -4.36
C GLN A 236 -17.64 13.91 -3.32
N ALA A 237 -16.79 13.39 -2.44
CA ALA A 237 -17.22 12.49 -1.37
C ALA A 237 -18.23 13.16 -0.44
N ILE A 238 -17.90 14.33 0.13
CA ILE A 238 -18.74 15.02 1.11
C ILE A 238 -20.07 15.47 0.52
N GLN A 239 -20.06 16.07 -0.68
CA GLN A 239 -21.29 16.60 -1.31
C GLN A 239 -22.26 15.51 -1.76
N ASN A 240 -21.76 14.31 -2.07
CA ASN A 240 -22.60 13.24 -2.63
C ASN A 240 -22.83 12.06 -1.69
N ALA A 241 -22.18 12.01 -0.54
CA ALA A 241 -22.41 10.98 0.46
C ALA A 241 -23.87 10.95 0.93
N ARG A 242 -24.38 9.76 1.22
CA ARG A 242 -25.66 9.60 1.92
C ARG A 242 -25.51 10.13 3.35
N LYS A 243 -26.54 10.81 3.88
CA LYS A 243 -26.55 11.24 5.29
C LYS A 243 -26.33 10.04 6.22
N GLY A 244 -25.44 10.20 7.21
CA GLY A 244 -25.05 9.16 8.16
C GLY A 244 -24.13 8.07 7.59
N SER A 245 -23.49 8.29 6.43
CA SER A 245 -22.54 7.35 5.86
C SER A 245 -21.08 7.66 6.26
N VAL A 246 -20.17 6.76 5.90
CA VAL A 246 -18.77 6.81 6.30
C VAL A 246 -17.89 7.23 5.12
N ILE A 247 -16.96 8.14 5.36
CA ILE A 247 -15.87 8.49 4.43
C ILE A 247 -14.55 8.09 5.06
N ILE A 248 -13.72 7.36 4.32
CA ILE A 248 -12.36 6.95 4.75
C ILE A 248 -11.34 7.67 3.88
N LEU A 249 -10.54 8.54 4.47
CA LEU A 249 -9.39 9.14 3.81
C LEU A 249 -8.21 8.16 3.86
N VAL A 250 -7.81 7.66 2.69
CA VAL A 250 -6.70 6.71 2.51
C VAL A 250 -5.45 7.42 1.99
N ALA A 251 -5.64 8.35 1.07
CA ALA A 251 -4.54 9.06 0.43
C ALA A 251 -3.80 10.00 1.40
N VAL A 252 -2.52 10.24 1.10
CA VAL A 252 -1.69 11.23 1.81
C VAL A 252 -1.76 12.56 1.07
N TYR A 253 -2.22 13.60 1.75
CA TYR A 253 -2.23 14.96 1.22
C TYR A 253 -0.84 15.60 1.32
N ALA A 254 -0.45 16.31 0.28
CA ALA A 254 0.84 17.03 0.25
C ALA A 254 0.84 18.34 1.07
N GLY A 255 -0.32 18.80 1.52
CA GLY A 255 -0.48 20.06 2.24
C GLY A 255 -1.85 20.17 2.90
N LEU A 256 -2.27 21.39 3.22
CA LEU A 256 -3.59 21.67 3.76
C LEU A 256 -4.67 21.38 2.72
N ALA A 257 -5.68 20.63 3.11
CA ALA A 257 -6.85 20.33 2.29
C ALA A 257 -8.02 21.25 2.68
N HIS A 258 -8.89 21.54 1.72
CA HIS A 258 -10.14 22.24 1.94
C HIS A 258 -11.29 21.24 1.92
N CYS A 259 -12.15 21.28 2.93
CA CYS A 259 -13.37 20.47 2.94
C CYS A 259 -14.55 21.26 3.52
N ASP A 260 -15.75 20.94 3.04
CA ASP A 260 -17.00 21.55 3.51
C ASP A 260 -17.43 20.93 4.85
N LEU A 261 -16.92 21.48 5.95
CA LEU A 261 -17.26 21.02 7.30
C LEU A 261 -18.73 21.28 7.65
N ALA A 262 -19.37 22.30 7.06
CA ALA A 262 -20.77 22.58 7.31
C ALA A 262 -21.65 21.46 6.72
N LYS A 263 -21.36 21.03 5.48
CA LYS A 263 -22.03 19.91 4.84
C LYS A 263 -21.78 18.59 5.55
N LEU A 264 -20.53 18.35 5.97
CA LEU A 264 -20.14 17.16 6.72
C LEU A 264 -20.96 17.05 8.02
N ASN A 265 -21.07 18.16 8.77
CA ASN A 265 -21.84 18.22 10.02
C ASN A 265 -23.37 18.09 9.77
N ASP A 266 -23.94 18.84 8.80
CA ASP A 266 -25.38 18.76 8.48
C ASP A 266 -25.82 17.36 8.04
N SER A 267 -24.90 16.61 7.44
CA SER A 267 -25.16 15.27 6.96
C SER A 267 -24.76 14.18 7.96
N GLU A 268 -24.21 14.53 9.14
CA GLU A 268 -23.73 13.61 10.18
C GLU A 268 -22.83 12.52 9.58
N LEU A 269 -21.84 12.96 8.76
CA LEU A 269 -20.91 12.03 8.10
C LEU A 269 -19.75 11.66 9.03
N ASP A 270 -19.42 10.38 9.12
CA ASP A 270 -18.22 9.91 9.77
C ASP A 270 -17.01 10.06 8.83
N LEU A 271 -16.14 11.03 9.10
CA LEU A 271 -14.86 11.15 8.38
C LEU A 271 -13.76 10.50 9.19
N ASN A 272 -13.32 9.32 8.76
CA ASN A 272 -12.24 8.56 9.36
C ASN A 272 -11.01 8.56 8.46
N THR A 273 -9.85 8.29 9.07
CA THR A 273 -8.56 8.19 8.37
C THR A 273 -7.93 6.83 8.58
N THR A 274 -6.98 6.48 7.73
CA THR A 274 -6.15 5.28 7.89
C THR A 274 -4.68 5.65 7.86
N MET A 275 -3.84 4.88 8.56
CA MET A 275 -2.39 5.08 8.57
C MET A 275 -1.69 3.73 8.60
N MET A 276 -0.92 3.44 7.55
CA MET A 276 -0.15 2.20 7.45
C MET A 276 -1.02 0.95 7.74
N TYR A 277 -0.55 0.04 8.57
CA TYR A 277 -1.17 -1.27 8.87
C TYR A 277 -0.59 -1.84 10.16
N ARG A 278 -1.16 -2.96 10.59
CA ARG A 278 -0.65 -3.80 11.68
C ARG A 278 -0.34 -5.20 11.16
N HIS A 279 0.34 -6.00 11.95
CA HIS A 279 0.73 -7.38 11.56
C HIS A 279 -0.47 -8.25 11.13
N GLU A 280 -1.61 -8.13 11.80
CA GLU A 280 -2.83 -8.84 11.40
C GLU A 280 -3.32 -8.49 10.00
N ASP A 281 -3.02 -7.28 9.51
CA ASP A 281 -3.35 -6.88 8.13
C ASP A 281 -2.44 -7.59 7.12
N TYR A 282 -1.17 -7.83 7.47
CA TYR A 282 -0.27 -8.68 6.68
C TYR A 282 -0.72 -10.14 6.64
N VAL A 283 -1.17 -10.68 7.77
CA VAL A 283 -1.69 -12.05 7.85
C VAL A 283 -2.89 -12.22 6.92
N ASP A 284 -3.83 -11.27 6.92
CA ASP A 284 -4.96 -11.31 5.99
C ASP A 284 -4.55 -11.05 4.54
N ALA A 285 -3.60 -10.15 4.28
CA ALA A 285 -3.07 -9.91 2.94
C ALA A 285 -2.49 -11.21 2.34
N ILE A 286 -1.67 -11.93 3.11
CA ILE A 286 -1.13 -13.23 2.72
C ILE A 286 -2.26 -14.24 2.45
N ARG A 287 -3.25 -14.30 3.33
CA ARG A 287 -4.40 -15.20 3.18
C ARG A 287 -5.19 -14.89 1.90
N PHE A 288 -5.50 -13.64 1.63
CA PHE A 288 -6.26 -13.23 0.45
C PHE A 288 -5.57 -13.59 -0.86
N VAL A 289 -4.23 -13.40 -0.93
CA VAL A 289 -3.46 -13.80 -2.10
C VAL A 289 -3.44 -15.32 -2.24
N ARG A 290 -3.11 -16.05 -1.16
CA ARG A 290 -3.05 -17.52 -1.15
C ARG A 290 -4.38 -18.17 -1.55
N GLU A 291 -5.51 -17.58 -1.15
CA GLU A 291 -6.85 -18.08 -1.44
C GLU A 291 -7.39 -17.59 -2.80
N GLY A 292 -6.59 -16.81 -3.55
CA GLY A 292 -6.96 -16.25 -4.85
C GLY A 292 -8.03 -15.17 -4.80
N MET A 293 -8.31 -14.62 -3.62
CA MET A 293 -9.26 -13.52 -3.44
C MET A 293 -8.71 -12.18 -3.94
N VAL A 294 -7.38 -12.02 -3.92
CA VAL A 294 -6.64 -10.87 -4.43
C VAL A 294 -5.63 -11.34 -5.46
N GLN A 295 -5.63 -10.69 -6.62
CA GLN A 295 -4.70 -10.92 -7.71
C GLN A 295 -3.75 -9.73 -7.81
N LEU A 296 -2.47 -9.95 -7.62
CA LEU A 296 -1.46 -8.89 -7.60
C LEU A 296 -0.83 -8.66 -8.99
N GLN A 297 -0.72 -9.74 -9.76
CA GLN A 297 -0.07 -9.73 -11.07
C GLN A 297 -0.61 -8.66 -12.05
N PRO A 298 -1.93 -8.38 -12.15
CA PRO A 298 -2.43 -7.35 -13.06
C PRO A 298 -1.91 -5.94 -12.76
N LEU A 299 -1.44 -5.68 -11.53
CA LEU A 299 -0.89 -4.39 -11.14
C LEU A 299 0.61 -4.25 -11.42
N MET A 300 1.33 -5.34 -11.71
CA MET A 300 2.76 -5.34 -11.97
C MET A 300 3.03 -4.89 -13.41
N SER A 301 3.33 -3.60 -13.57
CA SER A 301 3.47 -3.00 -14.90
C SER A 301 4.80 -3.33 -15.57
N ARG A 302 5.88 -3.37 -14.81
CA ARG A 302 7.23 -3.57 -15.36
C ARG A 302 8.24 -3.96 -14.30
N HIS A 303 9.27 -4.73 -14.73
CA HIS A 303 10.45 -5.08 -13.98
C HIS A 303 11.69 -4.36 -14.50
N PHE A 304 12.60 -4.02 -13.61
CA PHE A 304 13.92 -3.48 -13.92
C PHE A 304 14.99 -4.24 -13.13
N ALA A 305 16.14 -4.43 -13.75
CA ALA A 305 17.29 -4.98 -13.02
C ALA A 305 17.74 -4.01 -11.91
N PHE A 306 18.34 -4.55 -10.86
CA PHE A 306 18.83 -3.73 -9.74
C PHE A 306 19.85 -2.65 -10.18
N THR A 307 20.65 -2.94 -11.20
CA THR A 307 21.57 -1.98 -11.81
C THR A 307 20.87 -0.83 -12.52
N ASP A 308 19.62 -1.02 -12.92
CA ASP A 308 18.81 -0.05 -13.66
C ASP A 308 17.82 0.70 -12.77
N TYR A 309 18.07 0.72 -11.46
CA TYR A 309 17.17 1.30 -10.45
C TYR A 309 16.77 2.76 -10.77
N LEU A 310 17.71 3.57 -11.24
CA LEU A 310 17.42 4.95 -11.66
C LEU A 310 16.50 5.00 -12.89
N ALA A 311 16.71 4.13 -13.87
CA ALA A 311 15.86 4.05 -15.06
C ALA A 311 14.42 3.67 -14.70
N ALA A 312 14.21 2.92 -13.63
CA ALA A 312 12.87 2.61 -13.11
C ALA A 312 12.14 3.87 -12.62
N TYR A 313 12.82 4.79 -11.92
CA TYR A 313 12.24 6.07 -11.51
C TYR A 313 11.90 6.96 -12.70
N GLU A 314 12.82 7.08 -13.65
CA GLU A 314 12.61 7.85 -14.90
C GLU A 314 11.45 7.28 -15.72
N TYR A 315 11.31 5.97 -15.76
CA TYR A 315 10.18 5.29 -16.40
C TYR A 315 8.85 5.66 -15.73
N ILE A 316 8.77 5.60 -14.40
CA ILE A 316 7.56 5.97 -13.66
C ILE A 316 7.19 7.43 -13.93
N ASP A 317 8.16 8.35 -13.89
CA ASP A 317 7.92 9.78 -14.14
C ASP A 317 7.36 10.05 -15.53
N THR A 318 7.78 9.28 -16.53
CA THR A 318 7.38 9.49 -17.94
C THR A 318 6.15 8.69 -18.37
N HIS A 319 5.73 7.68 -17.58
CA HIS A 319 4.63 6.76 -17.92
C HIS A 319 3.54 6.69 -16.83
N GLN A 320 3.29 7.80 -16.12
CA GLN A 320 2.38 7.85 -14.96
C GLN A 320 0.95 7.36 -15.26
N GLU A 321 0.48 7.53 -16.50
CA GLU A 321 -0.90 7.18 -16.87
C GLU A 321 -1.10 5.66 -16.98
N THR A 322 -0.05 4.91 -17.36
CA THR A 322 -0.12 3.46 -17.64
C THR A 322 0.69 2.62 -16.64
N THR A 323 1.39 3.27 -15.71
CA THR A 323 2.18 2.58 -14.69
C THR A 323 1.39 2.41 -13.41
N MET A 324 1.33 1.18 -12.90
CA MET A 324 0.74 0.85 -11.60
C MET A 324 1.84 0.54 -10.59
N LYS A 325 2.46 -0.62 -10.64
CA LYS A 325 3.58 -1.01 -9.78
C LYS A 325 4.78 -1.41 -10.63
N VAL A 326 5.93 -0.84 -10.32
CA VAL A 326 7.22 -1.24 -10.87
C VAL A 326 7.98 -2.04 -9.83
N LEU A 327 8.58 -3.13 -10.26
CA LEU A 327 9.38 -4.02 -9.42
C LEU A 327 10.85 -3.95 -9.84
N ILE A 328 11.74 -4.06 -8.88
CA ILE A 328 13.18 -4.17 -9.07
C ILE A 328 13.60 -5.61 -8.78
N ASP A 329 14.21 -6.23 -9.77
CA ASP A 329 14.80 -7.58 -9.68
C ASP A 329 16.23 -7.45 -9.12
N VAL A 330 16.38 -7.67 -7.82
CA VAL A 330 17.69 -7.59 -7.14
C VAL A 330 18.49 -8.83 -7.45
N ASP A 331 17.86 -10.00 -7.40
CA ASP A 331 18.43 -11.27 -7.82
C ASP A 331 17.38 -12.05 -8.60
N PRO A 332 17.48 -12.14 -9.94
CA PRO A 332 16.54 -12.84 -10.78
C PRO A 332 16.72 -14.38 -10.75
N SER A 333 17.74 -14.90 -10.06
CA SER A 333 17.89 -16.35 -9.90
C SER A 333 16.81 -16.88 -8.96
N ASP A 334 16.13 -17.94 -9.34
CA ASP A 334 15.08 -18.65 -8.57
C ASP A 334 13.67 -18.01 -8.61
N ASP A 335 13.18 -17.62 -9.77
CA ASP A 335 11.74 -17.40 -10.00
C ASP A 335 11.00 -18.71 -10.23
#